data_e2115db97c96e694ae6067fc62eb5c6b
#
_entry.id   e2115db97c96e694ae6067fc62eb5c6b
#
_cell.length_a   1.000
_cell.length_b   1.000
_cell.length_c   1.000
_cell.angle_alpha   90.00
_cell.angle_beta   90.00
_cell.angle_gamma   90.00
#
_symmetry.space_group_name_H-M   'P 1'
#
loop_
_entity.id
_entity.type
_entity.pdbx_description
1 polymer ?
#
loop_
_entity_poly.entity_id
_entity_poly.type
_entity_poly.pdbx_seq_one_letter_code
_entity_poly.pdbx_strand_id
1 'polypeptide(L)'
;MDTIREQPPKGPPIRGRGAQSGDASARFGLNEREADGDWRDMAETLDGPAPRLRTEVTEESPRSILSFNQSPDIGFDRSVNAYRGCEHGCIYCFARPTHAYLDLSPGLDFESKLFAKPNAAKLLAQTLAKPGYQPRPIAMGTNTDPYQPIEARYRITRQMLEVCLDARHPVTITTKSDRVLADLDILEEMAARDLIAVAISVTSLDPRLSGLIEPRAPSPAKRLA
;
A
#
# COMPACT_ATOMS: atom_id res chain seq x y z
N MET A 1 -0.14 -17.49 39.68
CA MET A 1 0.42 -16.13 39.84
C MET A 1 1.36 -15.92 38.68
N ASP A 2 0.80 -15.41 37.57
CA ASP A 2 1.57 -15.12 36.35
C ASP A 2 2.32 -13.83 36.56
N THR A 3 3.62 -13.89 36.59
CA THR A 3 4.50 -12.72 36.65
C THR A 3 4.46 -12.03 35.30
N ILE A 4 3.74 -10.91 35.24
CA ILE A 4 3.78 -9.97 34.13
C ILE A 4 5.25 -9.48 34.03
N ARG A 5 6.00 -9.97 33.04
CA ARG A 5 7.28 -9.37 32.68
C ARG A 5 7.01 -8.05 32.00
N GLU A 6 7.14 -6.96 32.75
CA GLU A 6 7.22 -5.62 32.16
C GLU A 6 8.47 -5.55 31.29
N GLN A 7 8.29 -5.46 29.97
CA GLN A 7 9.39 -5.08 29.11
C GLN A 7 9.60 -3.57 29.26
N PRO A 8 10.85 -3.09 29.36
CA PRO A 8 11.13 -1.66 29.41
C PRO A 8 10.66 -1.01 28.09
N PRO A 9 10.19 0.24 28.11
CA PRO A 9 9.73 0.93 26.94
C PRO A 9 10.82 0.95 25.86
N LYS A 10 10.49 0.48 24.67
CA LYS A 10 11.38 0.44 23.50
C LYS A 10 11.56 1.86 22.95
N GLY A 11 12.56 2.58 23.41
CA GLY A 11 13.01 3.83 22.80
C GLY A 11 11.98 4.98 22.75
N PRO A 12 12.39 6.16 22.26
CA PRO A 12 11.47 7.27 22.10
C PRO A 12 10.39 6.93 21.04
N PRO A 13 9.15 7.44 21.19
CA PRO A 13 8.04 7.16 20.29
C PRO A 13 8.38 7.60 18.87
N ILE A 14 8.22 6.68 17.91
CA ILE A 14 8.43 6.98 16.49
C ILE A 14 7.13 7.55 15.94
N ARG A 15 7.18 8.77 15.42
CA ARG A 15 6.02 9.39 14.77
C ARG A 15 5.75 8.74 13.40
N GLY A 16 4.56 8.14 13.24
CA GLY A 16 4.07 7.64 11.96
C GLY A 16 3.78 8.76 10.97
N ARG A 17 3.58 8.42 9.73
CA ARG A 17 3.17 9.36 8.66
C ARG A 17 1.70 9.74 8.80
N GLY A 18 0.82 8.74 8.90
CA GLY A 18 -0.59 8.87 9.23
C GLY A 18 -1.02 7.93 10.36
N ALA A 19 -0.14 7.04 10.81
CA ALA A 19 -0.41 6.16 11.94
C ALA A 19 -0.40 6.96 13.24
N GLN A 20 -1.46 6.82 14.03
CA GLN A 20 -1.59 7.44 15.34
C GLN A 20 -1.00 6.57 16.45
N SER A 21 -0.87 5.27 16.21
CA SER A 21 -0.26 4.31 17.14
C SER A 21 0.64 3.32 16.40
N GLY A 22 1.54 2.71 17.12
CA GLY A 22 2.39 1.61 16.65
C GLY A 22 1.95 0.26 17.22
N ASP A 23 0.64 0.09 17.52
CA ASP A 23 0.10 -1.11 18.17
C ASP A 23 0.54 -2.39 17.47
N ALA A 24 1.22 -3.26 18.20
CA ALA A 24 1.51 -4.59 17.72
C ALA A 24 0.22 -5.41 17.56
N SER A 25 0.18 -6.28 16.58
CA SER A 25 -0.94 -7.21 16.44
C SER A 25 -0.98 -8.15 17.64
N ALA A 26 -2.01 -8.07 18.46
CA ALA A 26 -2.24 -8.99 19.59
C ALA A 26 -2.83 -10.35 19.15
N ARG A 27 -2.85 -10.65 17.85
CA ARG A 27 -3.53 -11.84 17.32
C ARG A 27 -2.88 -13.16 17.77
N PHE A 28 -1.55 -13.12 17.98
CA PHE A 28 -0.75 -14.31 18.37
C PHE A 28 0.25 -14.01 19.49
N GLY A 29 0.15 -12.87 20.16
CA GLY A 29 1.07 -12.45 21.20
C GLY A 29 0.40 -11.94 22.47
N LEU A 30 1.20 -11.71 23.50
CA LEU A 30 0.76 -11.03 24.72
C LEU A 30 0.45 -9.56 24.43
N ASN A 31 -0.58 -9.02 25.07
CA ASN A 31 -0.92 -7.60 24.98
C ASN A 31 0.29 -6.73 25.39
N GLU A 32 0.83 -5.98 24.44
CA GLU A 32 1.85 -4.98 24.74
C GLU A 32 1.17 -3.65 25.08
N ARG A 33 1.65 -2.98 26.12
CA ARG A 33 1.21 -1.60 26.43
C ARG A 33 1.92 -0.64 25.48
N GLU A 34 1.19 0.21 24.82
CA GLU A 34 1.72 1.29 23.99
C GLU A 34 1.39 2.65 24.58
N ALA A 35 2.30 3.61 24.34
CA ALA A 35 2.03 5.01 24.61
C ALA A 35 0.98 5.53 23.62
N ASP A 36 -0.14 6.03 24.13
CA ASP A 36 -1.16 6.66 23.32
C ASP A 36 -0.75 8.08 22.82
N GLY A 37 -1.61 8.71 22.00
CA GLY A 37 -1.29 9.99 21.37
C GLY A 37 -0.98 11.14 22.33
N ASP A 38 -1.57 11.13 23.54
CA ASP A 38 -1.40 12.20 24.52
C ASP A 38 0.02 12.24 25.09
N TRP A 39 0.68 11.09 25.19
CA TRP A 39 2.08 10.98 25.61
C TRP A 39 3.07 11.46 24.56
N ARG A 40 2.71 11.47 23.30
CA ARG A 40 3.60 11.86 22.20
C ARG A 40 3.95 13.33 22.25
N ASP A 41 2.98 14.17 22.52
CA ASP A 41 3.20 15.63 22.62
C ASP A 41 4.06 15.98 23.83
N MET A 42 3.90 15.25 24.95
CA MET A 42 4.76 15.39 26.13
C MET A 42 6.18 14.87 25.89
N ALA A 43 6.34 13.72 25.23
CA ALA A 43 7.65 13.17 24.92
C ALA A 43 8.43 14.05 23.94
N GLU A 44 7.78 14.62 22.90
CA GLU A 44 8.42 15.55 21.96
C GLU A 44 8.90 16.83 22.66
N THR A 45 8.21 17.26 23.71
CA THR A 45 8.59 18.43 24.52
C THR A 45 9.79 18.14 25.43
N LEU A 46 9.93 16.91 25.93
CA LEU A 46 10.98 16.52 26.87
C LEU A 46 12.22 15.94 26.18
N ASP A 47 12.05 15.17 25.11
CA ASP A 47 13.11 14.38 24.47
C ASP A 47 13.54 14.94 23.09
N GLY A 48 12.93 16.04 22.64
CA GLY A 48 13.18 16.64 21.32
C GLY A 48 12.39 15.95 20.19
N PRO A 49 12.62 16.37 18.94
CA PRO A 49 11.83 15.89 17.79
C PRO A 49 11.98 14.38 17.59
N ALA A 50 10.85 13.69 17.43
CA ALA A 50 10.82 12.26 17.18
C ALA A 50 11.66 11.87 15.96
N PRO A 51 12.39 10.74 15.99
CA PRO A 51 13.18 10.28 14.86
C PRO A 51 12.30 10.09 13.62
N ARG A 52 12.84 10.47 12.45
CA ARG A 52 12.11 10.30 11.18
C ARG A 52 11.86 8.82 10.89
N LEU A 53 10.62 8.48 10.65
CA LEU A 53 10.22 7.12 10.25
C LEU A 53 10.90 6.74 8.93
N ARG A 54 11.70 5.67 8.96
CA ARG A 54 12.32 5.10 7.76
C ARG A 54 11.44 3.99 7.21
N THR A 55 11.41 3.86 5.88
CA THR A 55 10.77 2.74 5.22
C THR A 55 11.75 1.58 5.12
N GLU A 56 11.32 0.40 5.59
CA GLU A 56 11.98 -0.87 5.40
C GLU A 56 11.21 -1.65 4.32
N VAL A 57 11.93 -2.25 3.38
CA VAL A 57 11.31 -3.03 2.31
C VAL A 57 11.88 -4.42 2.29
N THR A 58 11.01 -5.41 2.49
CA THR A 58 11.33 -6.84 2.37
C THR A 58 10.86 -7.35 1.02
N GLU A 59 11.70 -8.07 0.29
CA GLU A 59 11.29 -8.75 -0.94
C GLU A 59 10.64 -10.09 -0.60
N GLU A 60 9.44 -10.32 -1.13
CA GLU A 60 8.73 -11.59 -1.00
C GLU A 60 8.51 -12.26 -2.35
N SER A 61 8.48 -13.58 -2.34
CA SER A 61 8.22 -14.40 -3.53
C SER A 61 6.93 -15.20 -3.34
N PRO A 62 5.76 -14.62 -3.64
CA PRO A 62 4.49 -15.32 -3.52
C PRO A 62 4.38 -16.45 -4.54
N ARG A 63 3.53 -17.45 -4.26
CA ARG A 63 3.22 -18.56 -5.18
C ARG A 63 2.24 -18.17 -6.28
N SER A 64 1.38 -17.20 -6.02
CA SER A 64 0.43 -16.63 -6.97
C SER A 64 0.33 -15.13 -6.77
N ILE A 65 -0.04 -14.40 -7.82
CA ILE A 65 -0.14 -12.95 -7.77
C ILE A 65 -1.57 -12.44 -7.88
N LEU A 66 -2.47 -13.17 -8.53
CA LEU A 66 -3.88 -12.81 -8.61
C LEU A 66 -4.62 -13.22 -7.33
N SER A 67 -5.38 -12.30 -6.81
CA SER A 67 -6.40 -12.51 -5.79
C SER A 67 -7.78 -12.48 -6.43
N PHE A 68 -8.67 -13.39 -6.03
CA PHE A 68 -10.04 -13.46 -6.53
C PHE A 68 -11.03 -13.01 -5.46
N ASN A 69 -12.12 -12.40 -5.90
CA ASN A 69 -13.18 -11.87 -5.06
C ASN A 69 -14.54 -12.27 -5.64
N GLN A 70 -15.48 -12.63 -4.77
CA GLN A 70 -16.85 -13.01 -5.11
C GLN A 70 -17.90 -12.11 -4.43
N SER A 71 -17.46 -11.00 -3.81
CA SER A 71 -18.38 -10.06 -3.18
C SER A 71 -19.24 -9.35 -4.24
N PRO A 72 -20.56 -9.32 -4.09
CA PRO A 72 -21.44 -8.59 -5.00
C PRO A 72 -21.27 -7.07 -4.92
N ASP A 73 -20.67 -6.57 -3.83
CA ASP A 73 -20.51 -5.13 -3.58
C ASP A 73 -19.26 -4.54 -4.26
N ILE A 74 -18.42 -5.38 -4.87
CA ILE A 74 -17.15 -4.97 -5.48
C ILE A 74 -17.22 -5.23 -6.99
N GLY A 75 -17.03 -4.19 -7.79
CA GLY A 75 -17.19 -4.21 -9.26
C GLY A 75 -16.09 -4.97 -10.03
N PHE A 76 -15.19 -5.70 -9.34
CA PHE A 76 -14.16 -6.54 -9.98
C PHE A 76 -14.09 -7.92 -9.29
N ASP A 77 -13.79 -8.96 -10.05
CA ASP A 77 -13.66 -10.32 -9.52
C ASP A 77 -12.21 -10.74 -9.24
N ARG A 78 -11.24 -9.95 -9.68
CA ARG A 78 -9.81 -10.21 -9.52
C ARG A 78 -8.98 -8.96 -9.36
N SER A 79 -7.91 -9.08 -8.60
CA SER A 79 -6.98 -7.99 -8.35
C SER A 79 -5.53 -8.48 -8.27
N VAL A 80 -4.61 -7.55 -8.47
CA VAL A 80 -3.19 -7.76 -8.27
C VAL A 80 -2.59 -6.59 -7.49
N ASN A 81 -1.69 -6.90 -6.55
CA ASN A 81 -0.97 -5.90 -5.79
C ASN A 81 0.52 -6.21 -5.81
N ALA A 82 1.31 -5.28 -6.35
CA ALA A 82 2.76 -5.35 -6.45
C ALA A 82 3.45 -5.36 -5.09
N TYR A 83 2.76 -4.81 -4.09
CA TYR A 83 3.31 -4.56 -2.74
C TYR A 83 2.33 -5.01 -1.66
N ARG A 84 2.81 -5.02 -0.39
CA ARG A 84 1.98 -4.98 0.81
C ARG A 84 2.42 -3.78 1.65
N GLY A 85 1.48 -3.13 2.32
CA GLY A 85 1.67 -1.85 2.97
C GLY A 85 1.73 -0.69 1.97
N CYS A 86 1.69 0.54 2.46
CA CYS A 86 1.65 1.72 1.60
C CYS A 86 2.25 2.93 2.29
N GLU A 87 3.29 3.51 1.67
CA GLU A 87 3.96 4.70 2.19
C GLU A 87 3.10 5.97 2.18
N HIS A 88 1.96 6.01 1.49
CA HIS A 88 1.08 7.18 1.50
C HIS A 88 0.56 7.50 2.90
N GLY A 89 0.47 6.48 3.78
CA GLY A 89 0.15 6.66 5.19
C GLY A 89 -1.26 7.18 5.47
N CYS A 90 -2.22 7.00 4.54
CA CYS A 90 -3.59 7.48 4.71
C CYS A 90 -4.18 6.98 6.04
N ILE A 91 -4.72 7.90 6.87
CA ILE A 91 -5.24 7.57 8.19
C ILE A 91 -6.47 6.65 8.13
N TYR A 92 -7.26 6.76 7.08
CA TYR A 92 -8.52 6.03 6.85
C TYR A 92 -8.36 4.75 6.01
N CYS A 93 -7.12 4.31 5.74
CA CYS A 93 -6.89 3.20 4.82
C CYS A 93 -7.46 1.89 5.34
N PHE A 94 -8.44 1.32 4.63
CA PHE A 94 -9.07 0.05 4.98
C PHE A 94 -8.12 -1.15 4.85
N ALA A 95 -7.00 -1.02 4.15
CA ALA A 95 -6.03 -2.10 3.96
C ALA A 95 -5.07 -2.28 5.15
N ARG A 96 -5.02 -1.32 6.10
CA ARG A 96 -4.15 -1.39 7.28
C ARG A 96 -4.24 -2.71 8.06
N PRO A 97 -5.42 -3.29 8.33
CA PRO A 97 -5.55 -4.56 9.03
C PRO A 97 -4.87 -5.75 8.34
N THR A 98 -4.51 -5.62 7.05
CA THR A 98 -3.82 -6.71 6.34
C THR A 98 -2.43 -7.01 6.90
N HIS A 99 -1.78 -6.04 7.56
CA HIS A 99 -0.49 -6.24 8.22
C HIS A 99 -0.57 -7.13 9.46
N ALA A 100 -1.73 -7.18 10.12
CA ALA A 100 -1.95 -8.08 11.25
C ALA A 100 -1.81 -9.57 10.86
N TYR A 101 -2.02 -9.93 9.59
CA TYR A 101 -1.77 -11.29 9.08
C TYR A 101 -0.27 -11.63 8.96
N LEU A 102 0.59 -10.63 9.10
CA LEU A 102 2.05 -10.75 9.05
C LEU A 102 2.68 -10.55 10.45
N ASP A 103 1.86 -10.55 11.51
CA ASP A 103 2.25 -10.22 12.89
C ASP A 103 2.89 -8.83 13.03
N LEU A 104 2.45 -7.89 12.16
CA LEU A 104 2.89 -6.51 12.13
C LEU A 104 1.78 -5.56 12.55
N SER A 105 2.16 -4.38 13.04
CA SER A 105 1.21 -3.33 13.41
C SER A 105 0.41 -2.85 12.20
N PRO A 106 -0.93 -2.84 12.24
CA PRO A 106 -1.76 -2.19 11.22
C PRO A 106 -1.61 -0.66 11.24
N GLY A 107 -1.03 -0.09 12.28
CA GLY A 107 -0.69 1.31 12.41
C GLY A 107 0.62 1.65 11.70
N LEU A 108 1.69 1.70 12.49
CA LEU A 108 3.01 2.18 12.06
C LEU A 108 3.67 1.27 11.02
N ASP A 109 3.60 -0.05 11.21
CA ASP A 109 4.28 -0.99 10.32
C ASP A 109 3.66 -1.01 8.92
N PHE A 110 2.33 -0.78 8.80
CA PHE A 110 1.67 -0.71 7.50
C PHE A 110 2.25 0.36 6.57
N GLU A 111 2.76 1.44 7.11
CA GLU A 111 3.30 2.54 6.31
C GLU A 111 4.83 2.57 6.28
N SER A 112 5.51 1.72 7.06
CA SER A 112 6.97 1.73 7.21
C SER A 112 7.65 0.40 6.89
N LYS A 113 7.00 -0.74 7.12
CA LYS A 113 7.51 -2.08 6.81
C LYS A 113 6.75 -2.66 5.62
N LEU A 114 7.30 -2.45 4.44
CA LEU A 114 6.66 -2.82 3.18
C LEU A 114 7.21 -4.11 2.62
N PHE A 115 6.40 -4.77 1.80
CA PHE A 115 6.82 -5.96 1.07
C PHE A 115 6.68 -5.69 -0.43
N ALA A 116 7.75 -5.96 -1.18
CA ALA A 116 7.79 -5.89 -2.63
C ALA A 116 7.78 -7.30 -3.22
N LYS A 117 7.14 -7.48 -4.37
CA LYS A 117 7.02 -8.77 -5.09
C LYS A 117 7.73 -8.71 -6.44
N PRO A 118 9.07 -8.79 -6.49
CA PRO A 118 9.83 -8.62 -7.74
C PRO A 118 9.46 -9.63 -8.82
N ASN A 119 8.96 -10.80 -8.44
CA ASN A 119 8.53 -11.85 -9.36
C ASN A 119 7.06 -11.69 -9.86
N ALA A 120 6.37 -10.61 -9.51
CA ALA A 120 4.94 -10.41 -9.80
C ALA A 120 4.62 -10.49 -11.30
N ALA A 121 5.40 -9.80 -12.13
CA ALA A 121 5.20 -9.80 -13.58
C ALA A 121 5.35 -11.21 -14.18
N LYS A 122 6.36 -11.97 -13.75
CA LYS A 122 6.56 -13.37 -14.16
C LYS A 122 5.37 -14.25 -13.79
N LEU A 123 4.89 -14.13 -12.56
CA LEU A 123 3.72 -14.91 -12.07
C LEU A 123 2.45 -14.51 -12.80
N LEU A 124 2.29 -13.24 -13.12
CA LEU A 124 1.17 -12.74 -13.90
C LEU A 124 1.19 -13.35 -15.30
N ALA A 125 2.30 -13.25 -16.03
CA ALA A 125 2.45 -13.85 -17.35
C ALA A 125 2.12 -15.35 -17.35
N GLN A 126 2.66 -16.10 -16.39
CA GLN A 126 2.37 -17.52 -16.22
C GLN A 126 0.88 -17.79 -15.94
N THR A 127 0.21 -16.89 -15.24
CA THR A 127 -1.20 -17.05 -14.91
C THR A 127 -2.08 -16.76 -16.11
N LEU A 128 -1.77 -15.71 -16.88
CA LEU A 128 -2.51 -15.35 -18.08
C LEU A 128 -2.34 -16.40 -19.21
N ALA A 129 -1.19 -17.09 -19.26
CA ALA A 129 -0.92 -18.14 -20.23
C ALA A 129 -1.55 -19.50 -19.90
N LYS A 130 -2.20 -19.66 -18.75
CA LYS A 130 -2.82 -20.95 -18.38
C LYS A 130 -3.95 -21.34 -19.34
N PRO A 131 -4.02 -22.61 -19.80
CA PRO A 131 -5.19 -23.09 -20.53
C PRO A 131 -6.48 -22.87 -19.74
N GLY A 132 -7.50 -22.33 -20.40
CA GLY A 132 -8.79 -22.05 -19.78
C GLY A 132 -8.87 -20.76 -18.94
N TYR A 133 -7.78 -19.95 -18.86
CA TYR A 133 -7.86 -18.64 -18.25
C TYR A 133 -8.86 -17.77 -19.00
N GLN A 134 -9.80 -17.17 -18.26
CA GLN A 134 -10.82 -16.29 -18.83
C GLN A 134 -10.43 -14.83 -18.55
N PRO A 135 -10.10 -14.03 -19.56
CA PRO A 135 -9.75 -12.61 -19.37
C PRO A 135 -10.95 -11.83 -18.79
N ARG A 136 -10.68 -11.08 -17.74
CA ARG A 136 -11.58 -10.07 -17.16
C ARG A 136 -10.71 -8.97 -16.52
N PRO A 137 -11.18 -7.74 -16.42
CA PRO A 137 -10.38 -6.65 -15.89
C PRO A 137 -9.71 -7.00 -14.56
N ILE A 138 -8.38 -6.81 -14.50
CA ILE A 138 -7.61 -6.95 -13.26
C ILE A 138 -7.57 -5.59 -12.58
N ALA A 139 -8.01 -5.51 -11.32
CA ALA A 139 -7.92 -4.30 -10.53
C ALA A 139 -6.53 -4.18 -9.86
N MET A 140 -5.86 -3.06 -10.07
CA MET A 140 -4.63 -2.65 -9.36
C MET A 140 -4.94 -1.50 -8.40
N GLY A 141 -4.33 -1.50 -7.21
CA GLY A 141 -4.57 -0.47 -6.20
C GLY A 141 -5.66 -0.82 -5.20
N THR A 142 -5.90 -2.11 -4.99
CA THR A 142 -6.96 -2.59 -4.08
C THR A 142 -6.51 -2.66 -2.62
N ASN A 143 -5.27 -3.08 -2.33
CA ASN A 143 -4.74 -3.20 -0.96
C ASN A 143 -3.49 -2.35 -0.71
N THR A 144 -2.95 -1.76 -1.75
CA THR A 144 -1.80 -0.86 -1.73
C THR A 144 -1.88 0.06 -2.94
N ASP A 145 -1.27 1.23 -2.86
CA ASP A 145 -1.17 2.09 -4.04
C ASP A 145 -0.08 1.54 -4.99
N PRO A 146 -0.40 1.24 -6.26
CA PRO A 146 0.56 0.69 -7.21
C PRO A 146 1.68 1.69 -7.55
N TYR A 147 1.45 2.99 -7.35
CA TYR A 147 2.41 4.07 -7.61
C TYR A 147 2.90 4.76 -6.33
N GLN A 148 2.87 4.06 -5.20
CA GLN A 148 3.48 4.54 -3.96
C GLN A 148 4.98 4.81 -4.15
N PRO A 149 5.66 5.59 -3.26
CA PRO A 149 7.04 6.03 -3.47
C PRO A 149 8.04 4.94 -3.86
N ILE A 150 7.94 3.72 -3.30
CA ILE A 150 8.89 2.62 -3.62
C ILE A 150 8.79 2.13 -5.07
N GLU A 151 7.67 2.36 -5.77
CA GLU A 151 7.53 2.00 -7.20
C GLU A 151 8.58 2.71 -8.06
N ALA A 152 9.05 3.90 -7.68
CA ALA A 152 10.14 4.59 -8.37
C ALA A 152 11.43 3.75 -8.46
N ARG A 153 11.66 2.89 -7.47
CA ARG A 153 12.82 1.99 -7.41
C ARG A 153 12.55 0.63 -8.02
N TYR A 154 11.42 0.02 -7.66
CA TYR A 154 11.15 -1.39 -7.99
C TYR A 154 10.53 -1.57 -9.37
N ARG A 155 9.72 -0.61 -9.83
CA ARG A 155 9.02 -0.61 -11.13
C ARG A 155 8.24 -1.91 -11.40
N ILE A 156 7.66 -2.51 -10.35
CA ILE A 156 6.93 -3.77 -10.47
C ILE A 156 5.58 -3.55 -11.16
N THR A 157 4.90 -2.43 -10.87
CA THR A 157 3.65 -2.07 -11.53
C THR A 157 3.84 -1.92 -13.03
N ARG A 158 4.91 -1.21 -13.46
CA ARG A 158 5.26 -1.10 -14.87
C ARG A 158 5.46 -2.46 -15.52
N GLN A 159 6.26 -3.34 -14.91
CA GLN A 159 6.52 -4.67 -15.46
C GLN A 159 5.23 -5.50 -15.60
N MET A 160 4.29 -5.37 -14.66
CA MET A 160 2.98 -6.02 -14.77
C MET A 160 2.12 -5.42 -15.87
N LEU A 161 2.18 -4.11 -16.10
CA LEU A 161 1.49 -3.45 -17.21
C LEU A 161 2.05 -3.90 -18.58
N GLU A 162 3.37 -4.06 -18.70
CA GLU A 162 4.03 -4.62 -19.89
C GLU A 162 3.47 -6.02 -20.21
N VAL A 163 3.36 -6.88 -19.20
CA VAL A 163 2.73 -8.21 -19.35
C VAL A 163 1.27 -8.13 -19.79
N CYS A 164 0.50 -7.19 -19.21
CA CYS A 164 -0.90 -7.01 -19.58
C CYS A 164 -1.05 -6.47 -21.01
N LEU A 165 -0.19 -5.55 -21.43
CA LEU A 165 -0.16 -5.03 -22.80
C LEU A 165 0.14 -6.14 -23.82
N ASP A 166 1.20 -6.93 -23.58
CA ASP A 166 1.59 -8.06 -24.43
C ASP A 166 0.46 -9.11 -24.55
N ALA A 167 -0.20 -9.40 -23.43
CA ALA A 167 -1.32 -10.33 -23.37
C ALA A 167 -2.64 -9.72 -23.86
N ARG A 168 -2.70 -8.43 -24.23
CA ARG A 168 -3.94 -7.66 -24.51
C ARG A 168 -4.99 -7.84 -23.42
N HIS A 169 -4.54 -7.76 -22.16
CA HIS A 169 -5.37 -8.01 -21.00
C HIS A 169 -5.89 -6.72 -20.38
N PRO A 170 -7.22 -6.59 -20.14
CA PRO A 170 -7.79 -5.37 -19.56
C PRO A 170 -7.38 -5.18 -18.08
N VAL A 171 -7.11 -3.92 -17.70
CA VAL A 171 -6.67 -3.51 -16.37
C VAL A 171 -7.40 -2.25 -15.92
N THR A 172 -7.68 -2.16 -14.63
CA THR A 172 -8.11 -0.92 -13.99
C THR A 172 -7.10 -0.55 -12.91
N ILE A 173 -6.71 0.73 -12.86
CA ILE A 173 -5.77 1.26 -11.87
C ILE A 173 -6.50 2.27 -11.00
N THR A 174 -6.34 2.15 -9.67
CA THR A 174 -6.73 3.20 -8.72
C THR A 174 -5.50 3.66 -7.98
N THR A 175 -5.20 4.95 -8.04
CA THR A 175 -4.04 5.54 -7.38
C THR A 175 -4.31 6.94 -6.84
N LYS A 176 -3.50 7.38 -5.88
CA LYS A 176 -3.40 8.77 -5.42
C LYS A 176 -2.14 9.47 -5.94
N SER A 177 -1.34 8.76 -6.72
CA SER A 177 0.00 9.21 -7.09
C SER A 177 0.05 9.81 -8.49
N ASP A 178 0.72 10.94 -8.63
CA ASP A 178 1.12 11.53 -9.91
C ASP A 178 2.23 10.72 -10.62
N ARG A 179 2.83 9.74 -9.93
CA ARG A 179 3.83 8.83 -10.51
C ARG A 179 3.27 7.92 -11.61
N VAL A 180 1.97 7.79 -11.74
CA VAL A 180 1.33 7.11 -12.86
C VAL A 180 1.75 7.71 -14.21
N LEU A 181 2.11 8.98 -14.24
CA LEU A 181 2.63 9.65 -15.42
C LEU A 181 3.96 9.10 -15.94
N ALA A 182 4.71 8.39 -15.09
CA ALA A 182 5.97 7.74 -15.52
C ALA A 182 5.76 6.55 -16.47
N ASP A 183 4.53 6.08 -16.61
CA ASP A 183 4.16 4.93 -17.44
C ASP A 183 3.16 5.31 -18.54
N LEU A 184 3.06 6.62 -18.86
CA LEU A 184 2.14 7.14 -19.91
C LEU A 184 2.31 6.44 -21.26
N ASP A 185 3.53 6.09 -21.63
CA ASP A 185 3.84 5.38 -22.87
C ASP A 185 3.07 4.06 -22.98
N ILE A 186 3.05 3.26 -21.92
CA ILE A 186 2.29 1.99 -21.86
C ILE A 186 0.79 2.26 -21.75
N LEU A 187 0.41 3.23 -20.91
CA LEU A 187 -1.01 3.55 -20.67
C LEU A 187 -1.69 4.06 -21.93
N GLU A 188 -1.02 4.89 -22.74
CA GLU A 188 -1.51 5.37 -24.03
C GLU A 188 -1.69 4.20 -25.02
N GLU A 189 -0.73 3.29 -25.10
CA GLU A 189 -0.84 2.12 -25.97
C GLU A 189 -1.97 1.18 -25.55
N MET A 190 -2.16 0.97 -24.24
CA MET A 190 -3.28 0.19 -23.69
C MET A 190 -4.61 0.90 -23.92
N ALA A 191 -4.67 2.22 -23.76
CA ALA A 191 -5.88 3.02 -23.97
C ALA A 191 -6.33 3.01 -25.43
N ALA A 192 -5.40 3.07 -26.38
CA ALA A 192 -5.71 2.93 -27.80
C ALA A 192 -6.36 1.58 -28.19
N ARG A 193 -6.34 0.62 -27.28
CA ARG A 193 -6.91 -0.73 -27.45
C ARG A 193 -8.06 -1.03 -26.46
N ASP A 194 -8.55 0.00 -25.75
CA ASP A 194 -9.60 -0.13 -24.71
C ASP A 194 -9.22 -1.14 -23.59
N LEU A 195 -7.93 -1.23 -23.25
CA LEU A 195 -7.41 -2.17 -22.26
C LEU A 195 -7.14 -1.55 -20.89
N ILE A 196 -7.28 -0.24 -20.71
CA ILE A 196 -6.95 0.42 -19.44
C ILE A 196 -8.00 1.44 -19.03
N ALA A 197 -8.27 1.49 -17.74
CA ALA A 197 -8.94 2.60 -17.09
C ALA A 197 -8.13 3.03 -15.87
N VAL A 198 -7.86 4.33 -15.74
CA VAL A 198 -7.11 4.91 -14.61
C VAL A 198 -8.02 5.82 -13.81
N ALA A 199 -8.14 5.55 -12.51
CA ALA A 199 -8.87 6.37 -11.56
C ALA A 199 -7.89 7.07 -10.61
N ILE A 200 -7.89 8.38 -10.58
CA ILE A 200 -7.12 9.19 -9.64
C ILE A 200 -8.01 9.55 -8.46
N SER A 201 -7.62 9.11 -7.26
CA SER A 201 -8.37 9.42 -6.04
C SER A 201 -8.00 10.81 -5.52
N VAL A 202 -8.99 11.70 -5.38
CA VAL A 202 -8.85 13.02 -4.76
C VAL A 202 -9.86 13.12 -3.62
N THR A 203 -9.39 12.99 -2.38
CA THR A 203 -10.25 12.94 -1.19
C THR A 203 -10.71 14.32 -0.75
N SER A 204 -9.87 15.34 -0.91
CA SER A 204 -10.16 16.73 -0.59
C SER A 204 -9.40 17.64 -1.52
N LEU A 205 -10.01 18.80 -1.86
CA LEU A 205 -9.33 19.87 -2.60
C LEU A 205 -8.56 20.81 -1.67
N ASP A 206 -8.82 20.78 -0.36
CA ASP A 206 -8.05 21.51 0.63
C ASP A 206 -6.67 20.84 0.82
N PRO A 207 -5.56 21.54 0.46
CA PRO A 207 -4.22 20.95 0.57
C PRO A 207 -3.79 20.69 2.01
N ARG A 208 -4.29 21.47 2.98
CA ARG A 208 -4.00 21.27 4.40
C ARG A 208 -4.67 20.00 4.92
N LEU A 209 -5.96 19.85 4.65
CA LEU A 209 -6.72 18.65 5.02
C LEU A 209 -6.15 17.42 4.33
N SER A 210 -5.88 17.49 3.02
CA SER A 210 -5.26 16.38 2.27
C SER A 210 -3.93 15.98 2.89
N GLY A 211 -3.07 16.93 3.25
CA GLY A 211 -1.77 16.65 3.89
C GLY A 211 -1.89 16.00 5.28
N LEU A 212 -2.98 16.27 6.01
CA LEU A 212 -3.23 15.65 7.32
C LEU A 212 -3.72 14.20 7.19
N ILE A 213 -4.63 13.93 6.24
CA ILE A 213 -5.27 12.61 6.10
C ILE A 213 -4.52 11.67 5.15
N GLU A 214 -3.67 12.22 4.26
CA GLU A 214 -2.88 11.49 3.25
C GLU A 214 -1.43 12.04 3.19
N PRO A 215 -0.66 11.91 4.27
CA PRO A 215 0.55 12.73 4.52
C PRO A 215 1.67 12.57 3.49
N ARG A 216 1.71 11.49 2.73
CA ARG A 216 2.71 11.27 1.68
C ARG A 216 2.15 11.08 0.29
N ALA A 217 0.87 11.25 0.10
CA ALA A 217 0.29 11.33 -1.23
C ALA A 217 0.54 12.72 -1.85
N PRO A 218 0.62 12.85 -3.18
CA PRO A 218 0.73 14.14 -3.85
C PRO A 218 -0.42 15.08 -3.49
N SER A 219 -0.17 16.39 -3.53
CA SER A 219 -1.21 17.38 -3.27
C SER A 219 -2.38 17.25 -4.24
N PRO A 220 -3.59 17.72 -3.86
CA PRO A 220 -4.74 17.69 -4.75
C PRO A 220 -4.48 18.35 -6.10
N ALA A 221 -3.78 19.49 -6.12
CA ALA A 221 -3.41 20.19 -7.34
C ALA A 221 -2.56 19.34 -8.29
N LYS A 222 -1.61 18.56 -7.75
CA LYS A 222 -0.79 17.64 -8.54
C LYS A 222 -1.56 16.44 -9.10
N ARG A 223 -2.62 16.02 -8.40
CA ARG A 223 -3.46 14.90 -8.86
C ARG A 223 -4.45 15.33 -9.95
N LEU A 224 -4.75 16.63 -10.03
CA LEU A 224 -5.70 17.21 -11.01
C LEU A 224 -5.02 17.77 -12.26
N ALA A 225 -3.70 18.02 -12.20
CA ALA A 225 -2.90 18.48 -13.33
C ALA A 225 -2.63 17.35 -14.33
#